data_987a00fc05fccab3691f37d6558fcddc
#
_entry.id   987a00fc05fccab3691f37d6558fcddc
#
_cell.length_a   1.000
_cell.length_b   1.000
_cell.length_c   1.000
_cell.angle_alpha   90.00
_cell.angle_beta   90.00
_cell.angle_gamma   90.00
#
_symmetry.space_group_name_H-M   'P 1'
#
loop_
_entity.id
_entity.type
_entity.pdbx_description
1 polymer ?
#
loop_
_entity_poly.entity_id
_entity_poly.type
_entity_poly.pdbx_seq_one_letter_code
_entity_poly.pdbx_strand_id
1 'polypeptide(L)'
;MVGLTFNAFNSLFFLVAVRLFNGTDTAGTFSYAFSLCALLYVVATFYTRTYQIANYNNTKNIQDFFTFRLLSSIFCFLIAVGFCLINQFDFSKTLIILLILGFRIVEAISDCIYGYIQEHERLYNVGISLFLKAVFGLIAFLITDAITQDLSLAILSVIFINLLFLFFYDWKIFKKISKNLSLKLRFSNLKLIFFE
;
A
#
# COMPACT_ATOMS: atom_id res chain seq x y z
N MET A 1 17.03 3.06 7.37
CA MET A 1 16.36 3.33 8.67
C MET A 1 15.43 4.54 8.60
N VAL A 2 15.91 5.76 8.27
CA VAL A 2 15.10 7.00 8.27
C VAL A 2 13.78 6.90 7.49
N GLY A 3 13.79 6.33 6.27
CA GLY A 3 12.57 6.20 5.45
C GLY A 3 11.49 5.31 6.06
N LEU A 4 11.87 4.22 6.72
CA LEU A 4 10.92 3.33 7.41
C LEU A 4 10.29 4.02 8.62
N THR A 5 11.12 4.73 9.42
CA THR A 5 10.64 5.47 10.58
C THR A 5 9.68 6.58 10.16
N PHE A 6 10.03 7.36 9.13
CA PHE A 6 9.19 8.44 8.64
C PHE A 6 7.84 7.93 8.11
N ASN A 7 7.86 6.82 7.37
CA ASN A 7 6.63 6.18 6.88
C ASN A 7 5.73 5.68 8.03
N ALA A 8 6.30 5.19 9.12
CA ALA A 8 5.53 4.75 10.28
C ALA A 8 4.80 5.91 10.97
N PHE A 9 5.41 7.09 11.03
CA PHE A 9 4.79 8.29 11.60
C PHE A 9 3.79 8.99 10.66
N ASN A 10 3.78 8.64 9.38
CA ASN A 10 2.95 9.31 8.38
C ASN A 10 1.46 9.27 8.72
N SER A 11 0.99 8.15 9.28
CA SER A 11 -0.40 7.99 9.72
C SER A 11 -0.81 8.97 10.81
N LEU A 12 0.10 9.30 11.73
CA LEU A 12 -0.14 10.29 12.78
C LEU A 12 -0.24 11.70 12.18
N PHE A 13 0.65 12.04 11.23
CA PHE A 13 0.59 13.33 10.55
C PHE A 13 -0.70 13.51 9.76
N PHE A 14 -1.18 12.48 9.06
CA PHE A 14 -2.47 12.53 8.39
C PHE A 14 -3.61 12.75 9.38
N LEU A 15 -3.64 12.02 10.50
CA LEU A 15 -4.69 12.15 11.50
C LEU A 15 -4.72 13.57 12.12
N VAL A 16 -3.56 14.13 12.44
CA VAL A 16 -3.45 15.50 12.96
C VAL A 16 -3.94 16.50 11.92
N ALA A 17 -3.56 16.35 10.65
CA ALA A 17 -4.00 17.23 9.57
C ALA A 17 -5.53 17.19 9.39
N VAL A 18 -6.12 15.99 9.32
CA VAL A 18 -7.58 15.83 9.20
C VAL A 18 -8.30 16.49 10.38
N ARG A 19 -7.78 16.33 11.60
CA ARG A 19 -8.39 16.97 12.77
C ARG A 19 -8.35 18.50 12.70
N LEU A 20 -7.25 19.07 12.18
CA LEU A 20 -7.07 20.52 12.08
C LEU A 20 -7.93 21.15 10.97
N PHE A 21 -8.04 20.50 9.82
CA PHE A 21 -8.71 21.05 8.64
C PHE A 21 -10.18 20.64 8.53
N ASN A 22 -10.52 19.39 8.92
CA ASN A 22 -11.85 18.79 8.72
C ASN A 22 -12.64 18.58 10.01
N GLY A 23 -12.03 18.80 11.20
CA GLY A 23 -12.68 18.65 12.50
C GLY A 23 -12.60 17.24 13.09
N THR A 24 -13.18 17.10 14.32
CA THR A 24 -13.05 15.89 15.15
C THR A 24 -13.84 14.70 14.60
N ASP A 25 -15.01 14.92 14.03
CA ASP A 25 -15.89 13.84 13.55
C ASP A 25 -15.29 13.17 12.30
N THR A 26 -14.75 13.98 11.40
CA THR A 26 -14.04 13.49 10.20
C THR A 26 -12.74 12.76 10.58
N ALA A 27 -12.02 13.28 11.58
CA ALA A 27 -10.83 12.60 12.12
C ALA A 27 -11.16 11.25 12.76
N GLY A 28 -12.31 11.14 13.43
CA GLY A 28 -12.83 9.87 13.95
C GLY A 28 -13.11 8.86 12.84
N THR A 29 -13.80 9.30 11.79
CA THR A 29 -14.09 8.48 10.60
C THR A 29 -12.79 8.03 9.89
N PHE A 30 -11.83 8.93 9.73
CA PHE A 30 -10.52 8.62 9.15
C PHE A 30 -9.76 7.59 9.98
N SER A 31 -9.69 7.78 11.30
CA SER A 31 -9.00 6.86 12.22
C SER A 31 -9.61 5.46 12.20
N TYR A 32 -10.94 5.36 12.19
CA TYR A 32 -11.66 4.10 12.06
C TYR A 32 -11.33 3.40 10.74
N ALA A 33 -11.48 4.12 9.63
CA ALA A 33 -11.22 3.60 8.30
C ALA A 33 -9.75 3.17 8.13
N PHE A 34 -8.82 3.97 8.64
CA PHE A 34 -7.39 3.67 8.59
C PHE A 34 -7.03 2.41 9.38
N SER A 35 -7.61 2.23 10.59
CA SER A 35 -7.39 1.06 11.43
C SER A 35 -7.96 -0.21 10.79
N LEU A 36 -9.17 -0.14 10.23
CA LEU A 36 -9.78 -1.25 9.50
C LEU A 36 -8.92 -1.66 8.29
N CYS A 37 -8.50 -0.68 7.48
CA CYS A 37 -7.66 -0.92 6.31
C CYS A 37 -6.25 -1.41 6.70
N ALA A 38 -5.73 -1.04 7.87
CA ALA A 38 -4.46 -1.58 8.37
C ALA A 38 -4.56 -3.08 8.68
N LEU A 39 -5.67 -3.54 9.26
CA LEU A 39 -5.91 -4.97 9.46
C LEU A 39 -6.01 -5.72 8.12
N LEU A 40 -6.77 -5.17 7.16
CA LEU A 40 -6.89 -5.76 5.83
C LEU A 40 -5.55 -5.76 5.07
N TYR A 41 -4.70 -4.76 5.29
CA TYR A 41 -3.35 -4.71 4.72
C TYR A 41 -2.47 -5.86 5.23
N VAL A 42 -2.54 -6.20 6.52
CA VAL A 42 -1.81 -7.36 7.06
C VAL A 42 -2.24 -8.65 6.37
N VAL A 43 -3.55 -8.83 6.15
CA VAL A 43 -4.10 -9.97 5.40
C VAL A 43 -3.64 -9.93 3.93
N ALA A 44 -3.70 -8.77 3.27
CA ALA A 44 -3.28 -8.61 1.88
C ALA A 44 -1.79 -8.88 1.68
N THR A 45 -0.95 -8.53 2.65
CA THR A 45 0.49 -8.74 2.57
C THR A 45 0.93 -10.13 3.03
N PHE A 46 0.22 -10.73 3.97
CA PHE A 46 0.46 -12.06 4.54
C PHE A 46 1.95 -12.36 4.78
N TYR A 47 2.72 -11.35 5.18
CA TYR A 47 4.17 -11.41 5.41
C TYR A 47 4.98 -12.01 4.24
N THR A 48 4.41 -12.07 3.03
CA THR A 48 5.05 -12.69 1.85
C THR A 48 6.40 -12.06 1.49
N ARG A 49 6.64 -10.80 1.86
CA ARG A 49 7.95 -10.15 1.65
C ARG A 49 9.05 -10.85 2.43
N THR A 50 8.84 -11.16 3.71
CA THR A 50 9.81 -11.86 4.55
C THR A 50 10.11 -13.25 3.97
N TYR A 51 9.05 -13.95 3.55
CA TYR A 51 9.18 -15.25 2.91
C TYR A 51 9.92 -15.15 1.56
N GLN A 52 9.64 -14.14 0.75
CA GLN A 52 10.33 -13.88 -0.52
C GLN A 52 11.83 -13.67 -0.31
N ILE A 53 12.23 -12.88 0.69
CA ILE A 53 13.65 -12.63 1.01
C ILE A 53 14.33 -13.89 1.53
N ALA A 54 13.64 -14.71 2.32
CA ALA A 54 14.16 -15.95 2.88
C ALA A 54 14.25 -17.10 1.86
N ASN A 55 13.63 -16.97 0.68
CA ASN A 55 13.58 -17.99 -0.37
C ASN A 55 14.92 -18.11 -1.13
N TYR A 56 15.99 -18.41 -0.39
CA TYR A 56 17.37 -18.50 -0.88
C TYR A 56 17.57 -19.54 -2.01
N ASN A 57 16.74 -20.58 -2.06
CA ASN A 57 16.86 -21.67 -3.03
C ASN A 57 16.19 -21.38 -4.39
N ASN A 58 15.70 -20.14 -4.63
CA ASN A 58 15.06 -19.71 -5.87
C ASN A 58 13.96 -20.66 -6.41
N THR A 59 13.27 -21.36 -5.52
CA THR A 59 12.20 -22.29 -5.88
C THR A 59 10.95 -21.58 -6.38
N LYS A 60 10.79 -20.29 -6.00
CA LYS A 60 9.63 -19.46 -6.33
C LYS A 60 10.08 -18.19 -7.03
N ASN A 61 9.34 -17.83 -8.09
CA ASN A 61 9.64 -16.64 -8.88
C ASN A 61 8.84 -15.42 -8.36
N ILE A 62 9.33 -14.20 -8.60
CA ILE A 62 8.59 -12.97 -8.28
C ILE A 62 7.18 -12.93 -8.86
N GLN A 63 6.94 -13.62 -9.99
CA GLN A 63 5.63 -13.73 -10.64
C GLN A 63 4.60 -14.42 -9.73
N ASP A 64 5.03 -15.43 -8.97
CA ASP A 64 4.17 -16.15 -8.04
C ASP A 64 3.76 -15.24 -6.88
N PHE A 65 4.72 -14.50 -6.31
CA PHE A 65 4.46 -13.52 -5.25
C PHE A 65 3.57 -12.36 -5.72
N PHE A 66 3.81 -11.86 -6.93
CA PHE A 66 3.00 -10.80 -7.50
C PHE A 66 1.56 -11.24 -7.77
N THR A 67 1.38 -12.45 -8.30
CA THR A 67 0.05 -13.03 -8.52
C THR A 67 -0.70 -13.22 -7.20
N PHE A 68 -0.01 -13.76 -6.19
CA PHE A 68 -0.57 -13.90 -4.85
C PHE A 68 -1.01 -12.54 -4.28
N ARG A 69 -0.16 -11.53 -4.39
CA ARG A 69 -0.42 -10.18 -3.90
C ARG A 69 -1.64 -9.53 -4.56
N LEU A 70 -1.80 -9.71 -5.87
CA LEU A 70 -2.99 -9.22 -6.57
C LEU A 70 -4.26 -9.93 -6.11
N LEU A 71 -4.23 -11.26 -6.00
CA LEU A 71 -5.40 -12.02 -5.57
C LEU A 71 -5.79 -11.69 -4.13
N SER A 72 -4.82 -11.62 -3.20
CA SER A 72 -5.09 -11.24 -1.81
C SER A 72 -5.62 -9.81 -1.70
N SER A 73 -5.11 -8.88 -2.52
CA SER A 73 -5.61 -7.50 -2.56
C SER A 73 -7.05 -7.42 -3.05
N ILE A 74 -7.40 -8.17 -4.11
CA ILE A 74 -8.78 -8.26 -4.61
C ILE A 74 -9.70 -8.86 -3.53
N PHE A 75 -9.25 -9.92 -2.87
CA PHE A 75 -10.01 -10.55 -1.79
C PHE A 75 -10.27 -9.58 -0.64
N CYS A 76 -9.25 -8.82 -0.19
CA CYS A 76 -9.41 -7.80 0.84
C CYS A 76 -10.36 -6.69 0.40
N PHE A 77 -10.34 -6.30 -0.88
CA PHE A 77 -11.26 -5.31 -1.42
C PHE A 77 -12.72 -5.80 -1.34
N LEU A 78 -12.97 -7.05 -1.73
CA LEU A 78 -14.31 -7.65 -1.64
C LEU A 78 -14.79 -7.76 -0.19
N ILE A 79 -13.90 -8.13 0.75
CA ILE A 79 -14.22 -8.14 2.19
C ILE A 79 -14.63 -6.75 2.67
N ALA A 80 -13.87 -5.70 2.30
CA ALA A 80 -14.18 -4.34 2.71
C ALA A 80 -15.53 -3.87 2.17
N VAL A 81 -15.83 -4.15 0.89
CA VAL A 81 -17.13 -3.83 0.30
C VAL A 81 -18.25 -4.57 1.03
N GLY A 82 -18.11 -5.88 1.25
CA GLY A 82 -19.09 -6.68 2.00
C GLY A 82 -19.30 -6.16 3.43
N PHE A 83 -18.20 -5.78 4.10
CA PHE A 83 -18.27 -5.21 5.45
C PHE A 83 -19.03 -3.88 5.47
N CYS A 84 -18.80 -2.98 4.49
CA CYS A 84 -19.51 -1.72 4.39
C CYS A 84 -21.01 -1.93 4.12
N LEU A 85 -21.37 -2.90 3.27
CA LEU A 85 -22.77 -3.22 2.97
C LEU A 85 -23.51 -3.81 4.19
N ILE A 86 -22.88 -4.73 4.91
CA ILE A 86 -23.50 -5.35 6.12
C ILE A 86 -23.74 -4.30 7.20
N ASN A 87 -22.81 -3.38 7.41
CA ASN A 87 -22.93 -2.34 8.43
C ASN A 87 -23.74 -1.12 7.95
N GLN A 88 -24.24 -1.10 6.72
CA GLN A 88 -25.07 -0.02 6.17
C GLN A 88 -24.44 1.37 6.36
N PHE A 89 -23.12 1.49 6.14
CA PHE A 89 -22.44 2.76 6.27
C PHE A 89 -22.90 3.75 5.20
N ASP A 90 -22.97 5.03 5.58
CA ASP A 90 -23.22 6.13 4.65
C ASP A 90 -22.21 6.13 3.51
N PHE A 91 -22.65 6.66 2.37
CA PHE A 91 -21.81 6.74 1.16
C PHE A 91 -20.45 7.40 1.44
N SER A 92 -20.44 8.51 2.17
CA SER A 92 -19.19 9.24 2.50
C SER A 92 -18.21 8.39 3.30
N LYS A 93 -18.69 7.68 4.33
CA LYS A 93 -17.86 6.79 5.14
C LYS A 93 -17.35 5.60 4.34
N THR A 94 -18.21 5.00 3.52
CA THR A 94 -17.84 3.90 2.61
C THR A 94 -16.76 4.34 1.62
N LEU A 95 -16.92 5.51 1.02
CA LEU A 95 -15.95 6.08 0.09
C LEU A 95 -14.58 6.26 0.74
N ILE A 96 -14.50 6.83 1.94
CA ILE A 96 -13.26 7.00 2.69
C ILE A 96 -12.58 5.64 2.96
N ILE A 97 -13.34 4.63 3.41
CA ILE A 97 -12.80 3.27 3.64
C ILE A 97 -12.21 2.69 2.36
N LEU A 98 -12.93 2.77 1.24
CA LEU A 98 -12.48 2.21 -0.03
C LEU A 98 -11.27 2.96 -0.60
N LEU A 99 -11.19 4.28 -0.43
CA LEU A 99 -10.04 5.07 -0.84
C LEU A 99 -8.79 4.73 -0.01
N ILE A 100 -8.91 4.65 1.31
CA ILE A 100 -7.79 4.25 2.18
C ILE A 100 -7.35 2.81 1.84
N LEU A 101 -8.28 1.90 1.57
CA LEU A 101 -7.94 0.56 1.13
C LEU A 101 -7.22 0.57 -0.23
N GLY A 102 -7.66 1.40 -1.17
CA GLY A 102 -6.97 1.63 -2.45
C GLY A 102 -5.52 2.07 -2.25
N PHE A 103 -5.28 3.02 -1.34
CA PHE A 103 -3.94 3.42 -0.93
C PHE A 103 -3.13 2.22 -0.40
N ARG A 104 -3.70 1.41 0.49
CA ARG A 104 -3.06 0.22 1.04
C ARG A 104 -2.75 -0.85 0.00
N ILE A 105 -3.60 -1.02 -1.01
CA ILE A 105 -3.36 -1.93 -2.13
C ILE A 105 -2.16 -1.48 -2.96
N VAL A 106 -2.03 -0.18 -3.24
CA VAL A 106 -0.85 0.37 -3.93
C VAL A 106 0.42 0.14 -3.12
N GLU A 107 0.38 0.33 -1.81
CA GLU A 107 1.50 -0.01 -0.91
C GLU A 107 1.83 -1.51 -0.95
N ALA A 108 0.83 -2.38 -0.93
CA ALA A 108 1.02 -3.83 -0.97
C ALA A 108 1.70 -4.28 -2.28
N ILE A 109 1.33 -3.68 -3.41
CA ILE A 109 1.99 -3.94 -4.71
C ILE A 109 3.44 -3.46 -4.68
N SER A 110 3.70 -2.25 -4.16
CA SER A 110 5.05 -1.73 -3.98
C SER A 110 5.90 -2.64 -3.09
N ASP A 111 5.32 -3.17 -2.02
CA ASP A 111 5.99 -4.06 -1.07
C ASP A 111 6.50 -5.36 -1.72
N CYS A 112 5.75 -5.91 -2.68
CA CYS A 112 6.19 -7.06 -3.47
C CYS A 112 7.45 -6.73 -4.31
N ILE A 113 7.47 -5.54 -4.93
CA ILE A 113 8.64 -5.05 -5.69
C ILE A 113 9.82 -4.80 -4.75
N TYR A 114 9.57 -4.25 -3.56
CA TYR A 114 10.61 -4.04 -2.55
C TYR A 114 11.23 -5.34 -2.05
N GLY A 115 10.43 -6.40 -1.89
CA GLY A 115 10.94 -7.74 -1.58
C GLY A 115 11.99 -8.19 -2.60
N TYR A 116 11.69 -8.06 -3.90
CA TYR A 116 12.60 -8.42 -4.98
C TYR A 116 13.87 -7.54 -5.02
N ILE A 117 13.73 -6.23 -4.81
CA ILE A 117 14.86 -5.30 -4.77
C ILE A 117 15.77 -5.62 -3.58
N GLN A 118 15.18 -6.00 -2.45
CA GLN A 118 15.90 -6.38 -1.22
C GLN A 118 16.61 -7.72 -1.36
N GLU A 119 16.01 -8.72 -2.00
CA GLU A 119 16.62 -10.01 -2.33
C GLU A 119 17.93 -9.82 -3.13
N HIS A 120 18.01 -8.76 -3.95
CA HIS A 120 19.21 -8.40 -4.71
C HIS A 120 20.12 -7.41 -3.98
N GLU A 121 20.07 -7.35 -2.65
CA GLU A 121 20.93 -6.52 -1.78
C GLU A 121 20.85 -5.00 -2.02
N ARG A 122 19.77 -4.51 -2.66
CA ARG A 122 19.58 -3.07 -2.97
C ARG A 122 18.62 -2.36 -2.00
N LEU A 123 18.73 -2.65 -0.71
CA LEU A 123 17.86 -2.08 0.33
C LEU A 123 17.86 -0.53 0.36
N TYR A 124 18.96 0.10 -0.05
CA TYR A 124 19.07 1.55 -0.15
C TYR A 124 17.99 2.16 -1.06
N ASN A 125 17.75 1.55 -2.22
CA ASN A 125 16.72 2.03 -3.17
C ASN A 125 15.30 1.94 -2.58
N VAL A 126 15.02 0.89 -1.81
CA VAL A 126 13.75 0.75 -1.08
C VAL A 126 13.59 1.87 -0.04
N GLY A 127 14.65 2.17 0.71
CA GLY A 127 14.66 3.24 1.69
C GLY A 127 14.38 4.63 1.09
N ILE A 128 14.97 4.92 -0.07
CA ILE A 128 14.71 6.16 -0.82
C ILE A 128 13.26 6.22 -1.29
N SER A 129 12.75 5.16 -1.90
CA SER A 129 11.37 5.12 -2.39
C SER A 129 10.37 5.38 -1.26
N LEU A 130 10.51 4.68 -0.14
CA LEU A 130 9.66 4.86 1.04
C LEU A 130 9.71 6.28 1.57
N PHE A 131 10.92 6.87 1.66
CA PHE A 131 11.08 8.24 2.11
C PHE A 131 10.40 9.24 1.18
N LEU A 132 10.64 9.14 -0.12
CA LEU A 132 10.06 10.05 -1.11
C LEU A 132 8.53 9.92 -1.15
N LYS A 133 7.98 8.70 -1.16
CA LYS A 133 6.53 8.48 -1.08
C LYS A 133 5.92 9.09 0.17
N ALA A 134 6.57 8.92 1.32
CA ALA A 134 6.08 9.45 2.59
C ALA A 134 6.11 10.98 2.60
N VAL A 135 7.20 11.61 2.17
CA VAL A 135 7.33 13.07 2.15
C VAL A 135 6.38 13.71 1.13
N PHE A 136 6.45 13.26 -0.13
CA PHE A 136 5.60 13.84 -1.18
C PHE A 136 4.12 13.49 -0.99
N GLY A 137 3.81 12.31 -0.45
CA GLY A 137 2.45 11.94 -0.09
C GLY A 137 1.89 12.83 1.02
N LEU A 138 2.69 13.12 2.07
CA LEU A 138 2.28 14.02 3.14
C LEU A 138 2.08 15.46 2.62
N ILE A 139 3.01 15.98 1.82
CA ILE A 139 2.89 17.32 1.25
C ILE A 139 1.63 17.42 0.37
N ALA A 140 1.39 16.45 -0.51
CA ALA A 140 0.21 16.43 -1.37
C ALA A 140 -1.08 16.37 -0.55
N PHE A 141 -1.11 15.54 0.50
CA PHE A 141 -2.24 15.45 1.42
C PHE A 141 -2.53 16.80 2.07
N LEU A 142 -1.52 17.41 2.71
CA LEU A 142 -1.67 18.68 3.42
C LEU A 142 -2.14 19.82 2.50
N ILE A 143 -1.55 19.93 1.30
CA ILE A 143 -1.95 20.96 0.33
C ILE A 143 -3.40 20.74 -0.13
N THR A 144 -3.74 19.51 -0.52
CA THR A 144 -5.08 19.20 -1.01
C THR A 144 -6.12 19.41 0.08
N ASP A 145 -5.87 18.90 1.29
CA ASP A 145 -6.79 19.00 2.42
C ASP A 145 -6.97 20.47 2.89
N ALA A 146 -5.90 21.26 2.92
CA ALA A 146 -5.98 22.68 3.26
C ALA A 146 -6.77 23.52 2.25
N ILE A 147 -6.71 23.16 0.95
CA ILE A 147 -7.41 23.91 -0.11
C ILE A 147 -8.88 23.47 -0.24
N THR A 148 -9.12 22.15 -0.24
CA THR A 148 -10.44 21.60 -0.57
C THR A 148 -11.30 21.32 0.65
N GLN A 149 -10.68 21.11 1.81
CA GLN A 149 -11.34 20.63 3.03
C GLN A 149 -12.18 19.35 2.78
N ASP A 150 -11.77 18.56 1.78
CA ASP A 150 -12.39 17.30 1.39
C ASP A 150 -11.39 16.16 1.57
N LEU A 151 -11.63 15.35 2.59
CA LEU A 151 -10.80 14.21 2.95
C LEU A 151 -10.65 13.21 1.79
N SER A 152 -11.69 13.03 0.98
CA SER A 152 -11.66 12.09 -0.15
C SER A 152 -10.66 12.53 -1.21
N LEU A 153 -10.63 13.82 -1.53
CA LEU A 153 -9.67 14.41 -2.48
C LEU A 153 -8.24 14.37 -1.91
N ALA A 154 -8.08 14.61 -0.62
CA ALA A 154 -6.78 14.51 0.04
C ALA A 154 -6.21 13.08 -0.03
N ILE A 155 -7.03 12.06 0.23
CA ILE A 155 -6.58 10.64 0.12
C ILE A 155 -6.25 10.30 -1.35
N LEU A 156 -7.07 10.75 -2.32
CA LEU A 156 -6.80 10.54 -3.75
C LEU A 156 -5.45 11.13 -4.18
N SER A 157 -5.08 12.32 -3.66
CA SER A 157 -3.78 12.92 -3.95
C SER A 157 -2.61 12.04 -3.48
N VAL A 158 -2.74 11.42 -2.30
CA VAL A 158 -1.73 10.47 -1.78
C VAL A 158 -1.64 9.21 -2.65
N ILE A 159 -2.79 8.65 -3.06
CA ILE A 159 -2.83 7.50 -3.98
C ILE A 159 -2.10 7.84 -5.27
N PHE A 160 -2.38 9.01 -5.85
CA PHE A 160 -1.76 9.47 -7.08
C PHE A 160 -0.24 9.59 -6.97
N ILE A 161 0.27 10.21 -5.90
CA ILE A 161 1.71 10.29 -5.64
C ILE A 161 2.33 8.90 -5.50
N ASN A 162 1.70 8.00 -4.74
CA ASN A 162 2.22 6.64 -4.58
C ASN A 162 2.26 5.86 -5.90
N LEU A 163 1.26 6.02 -6.76
CA LEU A 163 1.23 5.43 -8.11
C LEU A 163 2.34 6.02 -9.01
N LEU A 164 2.56 7.34 -8.96
CA LEU A 164 3.65 7.97 -9.71
C LEU A 164 5.01 7.36 -9.31
N PHE A 165 5.30 7.28 -8.02
CA PHE A 165 6.56 6.67 -7.56
C PHE A 165 6.64 5.18 -7.87
N LEU A 166 5.53 4.45 -7.80
CA LEU A 166 5.48 3.04 -8.18
C LEU A 166 5.89 2.85 -9.65
N PHE A 167 5.32 3.64 -10.57
CA PHE A 167 5.59 3.49 -12.01
C PHE A 167 6.93 4.10 -12.43
N PHE A 168 7.28 5.29 -11.96
CA PHE A 168 8.47 6.01 -12.43
C PHE A 168 9.74 5.64 -11.68
N TYR A 169 9.66 5.27 -10.41
CA TYR A 169 10.82 4.93 -9.60
C TYR A 169 10.96 3.43 -9.35
N ASP A 170 9.99 2.80 -8.68
CA ASP A 170 10.09 1.40 -8.25
C ASP A 170 10.14 0.45 -9.45
N TRP A 171 9.26 0.66 -10.43
CA TRP A 171 9.21 -0.13 -11.65
C TRP A 171 10.47 0.00 -12.49
N LYS A 172 11.06 1.20 -12.56
CA LYS A 172 12.31 1.44 -13.28
C LYS A 172 13.48 0.68 -12.64
N ILE A 173 13.57 0.70 -11.30
CA ILE A 173 14.59 -0.05 -10.57
C ILE A 173 14.38 -1.55 -10.75
N PHE A 174 13.13 -2.01 -10.61
CA PHE A 174 12.78 -3.40 -10.86
C PHE A 174 13.23 -3.86 -12.24
N LYS A 175 12.89 -3.14 -13.30
CA LYS A 175 13.32 -3.47 -14.68
C LYS A 175 14.83 -3.50 -14.84
N LYS A 176 15.56 -2.61 -14.17
CA LYS A 176 17.03 -2.57 -14.23
C LYS A 176 17.68 -3.81 -13.59
N ILE A 177 17.03 -4.41 -12.58
CA ILE A 177 17.52 -5.61 -11.91
C ILE A 177 17.08 -6.86 -12.67
N SER A 178 15.82 -6.92 -13.10
CA SER A 178 15.19 -8.11 -13.67
C SER A 178 15.59 -8.44 -15.11
N LYS A 179 16.33 -7.56 -15.78
CA LYS A 179 16.84 -7.60 -17.17
C LYS A 179 15.89 -8.11 -18.26
N ASN A 180 15.00 -9.09 -18.00
CA ASN A 180 14.04 -9.68 -18.96
C ASN A 180 12.81 -10.34 -18.31
N LEU A 181 12.62 -10.21 -16.99
CA LEU A 181 11.44 -10.76 -16.32
C LEU A 181 10.22 -9.89 -16.62
N SER A 182 9.24 -10.45 -17.32
CA SER A 182 7.91 -9.85 -17.42
C SER A 182 7.08 -10.30 -16.21
N LEU A 183 6.45 -9.37 -15.50
CA LEU A 183 5.46 -9.71 -14.46
C LEU A 183 4.21 -10.26 -15.17
N LYS A 184 4.19 -11.57 -15.43
CA LYS A 184 3.01 -12.29 -15.92
C LYS A 184 2.36 -12.98 -14.73
N LEU A 185 1.02 -13.04 -14.75
CA LEU A 185 0.27 -13.80 -13.75
C LEU A 185 0.60 -15.29 -13.91
N ARG A 186 1.03 -15.91 -12.81
CA ARG A 186 1.38 -17.33 -12.77
C ARG A 186 0.64 -18.00 -11.61
N PHE A 187 -0.23 -18.95 -11.92
CA PHE A 187 -1.09 -19.60 -10.93
C PHE A 187 -0.54 -20.96 -10.44
N SER A 188 0.55 -21.46 -11.05
CA SER A 188 1.03 -22.84 -10.82
C SER A 188 1.51 -23.13 -9.41
N ASN A 189 2.07 -22.13 -8.70
CA ASN A 189 2.72 -22.32 -7.40
C ASN A 189 2.00 -21.65 -6.23
N LEU A 190 0.78 -21.15 -6.43
CA LEU A 190 0.02 -20.43 -5.39
C LEU A 190 -0.24 -21.30 -4.14
N LYS A 191 -0.49 -22.60 -4.32
CA LYS A 191 -0.70 -23.52 -3.19
C LYS A 191 0.51 -23.60 -2.26
N LEU A 192 1.72 -23.54 -2.82
CA LEU A 192 2.98 -23.59 -2.05
C LEU A 192 3.24 -22.33 -1.22
N ILE A 193 2.67 -21.18 -1.60
CA ILE A 193 2.79 -19.94 -0.81
C ILE A 193 1.82 -19.95 0.38
N PHE A 194 0.70 -20.68 0.27
CA PHE A 194 -0.33 -20.75 1.30
C PHE A 194 -0.04 -21.79 2.40
N PHE A 195 0.71 -22.85 2.10
CA PHE A 195 0.84 -24.02 2.96
C PHE A 195 2.24 -24.23 3.55
N GLU A 196 3.19 -23.36 3.27
CA GLU A 196 4.50 -23.28 3.93
C GLU A 196 4.61 -22.01 4.79
#